data_882faa4d25803718d9b7ec0c387cf727
#
_entry.id   882faa4d25803718d9b7ec0c387cf727
#
_cell.length_a   1.000
_cell.length_b   1.000
_cell.length_c   1.000
_cell.angle_alpha   90.00
_cell.angle_beta   90.00
_cell.angle_gamma   90.00
#
_symmetry.space_group_name_H-M   'P 1'
#
loop_
_entity.id
_entity.type
_entity.pdbx_description
1 polymer ?
#
loop_
_entity_poly.entity_id
_entity_poly.type
_entity_poly.pdbx_seq_one_letter_code
_entity_poly.pdbx_strand_id
1 'polypeptide(L)'
;MKSENYKRYSVLIFSTFAFTVCFMIWMMLAIVGVKVQEQLGLNETQTGILMAVPVLSGSLIRVPLGIWTDKFGGRIVMFVLMLLSVPAIFLMSYATHYWHFIAIGLMMGLAGGSFSVGTPYVARWFPKHQQGLAMGIFGAGNAGSAINKFVAPALIKYSAAAGAGAAAWVIVPKVYAVIMAATAVLFWFTTYPTPHNPNTAPKASLADQLAMLKDPGVLRYSQYYSVVFGGYVALALWMTKYYINEYGLSIATAGMLAACFSLPGGVLRAMGGWLSDKYGAYKVTWGVMWVLWVCFFILSYPQTDLVIATTHGPQSLHIGLNVVLFTVLMFTAGIAMAVGKASVFKFVADDYPNDIGTVSGIVGLAGGLGGFLLPIMFGMLLDLTGIRSTTFMLLYGTVCVSLVWMHFSFKAKREQ
;
A
#
# COMPACT_ATOMS: atom_id res chain seq x y z
N MET A 1 33.46 -19.16 -10.14
CA MET A 1 32.59 -17.93 -10.27
C MET A 1 31.15 -18.34 -10.55
N LYS A 2 30.19 -17.84 -9.79
CA LYS A 2 28.75 -18.11 -10.07
C LYS A 2 28.37 -17.47 -11.40
N SER A 3 27.56 -18.13 -12.22
CA SER A 3 27.12 -17.62 -13.53
C SER A 3 26.35 -16.29 -13.37
N GLU A 4 26.38 -15.45 -14.39
CA GLU A 4 25.65 -14.17 -14.37
C GLU A 4 24.13 -14.35 -14.19
N ASN A 5 23.58 -15.41 -14.79
CA ASN A 5 22.19 -15.80 -14.59
C ASN A 5 21.89 -16.13 -13.13
N TYR A 6 22.76 -16.85 -12.43
CA TYR A 6 22.58 -17.12 -11.01
C TYR A 6 22.51 -15.82 -10.20
N LYS A 7 23.43 -14.87 -10.45
CA LYS A 7 23.45 -13.58 -9.74
C LYS A 7 22.18 -12.79 -10.00
N ARG A 8 21.72 -12.75 -11.25
CA ARG A 8 20.50 -12.05 -11.67
C ARG A 8 19.27 -12.56 -10.93
N TYR A 9 19.03 -13.86 -10.93
CA TYR A 9 17.89 -14.46 -10.23
C TYR A 9 18.02 -14.39 -8.71
N SER A 10 19.22 -14.52 -8.17
CA SER A 10 19.48 -14.33 -6.75
C SER A 10 19.11 -12.90 -6.31
N VAL A 11 19.51 -11.88 -7.08
CA VAL A 11 19.13 -10.48 -6.81
C VAL A 11 17.62 -10.32 -6.87
N LEU A 12 16.93 -10.87 -7.87
CA LEU A 12 15.48 -10.78 -7.99
C LEU A 12 14.78 -11.41 -6.77
N ILE A 13 15.10 -12.65 -6.45
CA ILE A 13 14.44 -13.41 -5.39
C ILE A 13 14.65 -12.74 -4.03
N PHE A 14 15.89 -12.43 -3.68
CA PHE A 14 16.19 -11.86 -2.36
C PHE A 14 15.82 -10.38 -2.23
N SER A 15 15.79 -9.62 -3.33
CA SER A 15 15.22 -8.27 -3.30
C SER A 15 13.71 -8.31 -3.13
N THR A 16 13.02 -9.24 -3.78
CA THR A 16 11.56 -9.45 -3.60
C THR A 16 11.25 -9.85 -2.16
N PHE A 17 12.01 -10.78 -1.60
CA PHE A 17 11.88 -11.20 -0.20
C PHE A 17 12.12 -10.02 0.76
N ALA A 18 13.20 -9.27 0.58
CA ALA A 18 13.51 -8.09 1.39
C ALA A 18 12.41 -7.03 1.30
N PHE A 19 11.90 -6.76 0.10
CA PHE A 19 10.77 -5.84 -0.10
C PHE A 19 9.50 -6.36 0.57
N THR A 20 9.23 -7.66 0.52
CA THR A 20 8.07 -8.27 1.20
C THR A 20 8.15 -8.04 2.71
N VAL A 21 9.31 -8.25 3.32
CA VAL A 21 9.53 -8.01 4.76
C VAL A 21 9.40 -6.52 5.09
N CYS A 22 10.01 -5.65 4.30
CA CYS A 22 9.87 -4.20 4.48
C CYS A 22 8.41 -3.76 4.41
N PHE A 23 7.64 -4.28 3.45
CA PHE A 23 6.23 -3.95 3.28
C PHE A 23 5.35 -4.52 4.40
N MET A 24 5.66 -5.75 4.87
CA MET A 24 5.02 -6.36 6.03
C MET A 24 5.16 -5.47 7.27
N ILE A 25 6.36 -4.99 7.54
CA ILE A 25 6.66 -4.14 8.69
C ILE A 25 6.05 -2.74 8.52
N TRP A 26 6.11 -2.19 7.32
CA TRP A 26 5.47 -0.90 7.01
C TRP A 26 3.97 -0.90 7.30
N MET A 27 3.31 -2.07 7.14
CA MET A 27 1.89 -2.28 7.43
C MET A 27 1.62 -2.80 8.86
N MET A 28 2.63 -2.85 9.75
CA MET A 28 2.49 -3.41 11.10
C MET A 28 1.36 -2.76 11.89
N LEU A 29 1.19 -1.45 11.77
CA LEU A 29 0.18 -0.70 12.50
C LEU A 29 -1.26 -0.98 12.05
N ALA A 30 -1.47 -1.68 10.94
CA ALA A 30 -2.79 -2.21 10.57
C ALA A 30 -3.36 -3.19 11.62
N ILE A 31 -2.51 -3.87 12.36
CA ILE A 31 -2.88 -4.83 13.40
C ILE A 31 -2.53 -4.28 14.80
N VAL A 32 -1.28 -3.87 15.00
CA VAL A 32 -0.81 -3.32 16.29
C VAL A 32 -1.57 -2.04 16.65
N GLY A 33 -1.89 -1.19 15.67
CA GLY A 33 -2.63 0.05 15.87
C GLY A 33 -4.02 -0.16 16.48
N VAL A 34 -4.68 -1.29 16.20
CA VAL A 34 -5.96 -1.64 16.84
C VAL A 34 -5.78 -1.85 18.34
N LYS A 35 -4.72 -2.56 18.74
CA LYS A 35 -4.41 -2.81 20.15
C LYS A 35 -3.95 -1.55 20.89
N VAL A 36 -3.18 -0.71 20.22
CA VAL A 36 -2.75 0.59 20.75
C VAL A 36 -3.96 1.52 20.93
N GLN A 37 -4.91 1.52 20.00
CA GLN A 37 -6.16 2.27 20.15
C GLN A 37 -6.94 1.85 21.41
N GLU A 38 -7.12 0.54 21.60
CA GLU A 38 -7.79 -0.01 22.78
C GLU A 38 -7.07 0.38 24.08
N GLN A 39 -5.73 0.30 24.09
CA GLN A 39 -4.91 0.56 25.28
C GLN A 39 -4.87 2.05 25.66
N LEU A 40 -4.80 2.95 24.69
CA LEU A 40 -4.66 4.39 24.91
C LEU A 40 -5.99 5.15 24.84
N GLY A 41 -7.10 4.48 24.51
CA GLY A 41 -8.41 5.12 24.35
C GLY A 41 -8.42 6.16 23.22
N LEU A 42 -7.73 5.89 22.09
CA LEU A 42 -7.65 6.82 20.98
C LEU A 42 -8.98 6.94 20.25
N ASN A 43 -9.33 8.15 19.83
CA ASN A 43 -10.44 8.35 18.90
C ASN A 43 -10.08 7.84 17.49
N GLU A 44 -11.03 7.84 16.58
CA GLU A 44 -10.87 7.29 15.24
C GLU A 44 -9.89 8.10 14.40
N THR A 45 -9.91 9.42 14.51
CA THR A 45 -8.96 10.34 13.84
C THR A 45 -7.52 10.08 14.31
N GLN A 46 -7.30 9.99 15.62
CA GLN A 46 -5.98 9.69 16.18
C GLN A 46 -5.48 8.32 15.72
N THR A 47 -6.35 7.33 15.64
CA THR A 47 -6.03 6.01 15.12
C THR A 47 -5.68 6.05 13.63
N GLY A 48 -6.42 6.82 12.85
CA GLY A 48 -6.12 7.06 11.42
C GLY A 48 -4.74 7.68 11.23
N ILE A 49 -4.40 8.71 12.01
CA ILE A 49 -3.06 9.34 12.00
C ILE A 49 -1.99 8.31 12.38
N LEU A 50 -2.19 7.58 13.47
CA LEU A 50 -1.26 6.56 13.94
C LEU A 50 -0.93 5.53 12.86
N MET A 51 -1.95 4.99 12.20
CA MET A 51 -1.78 3.98 11.14
C MET A 51 -1.13 4.57 9.89
N ALA A 52 -1.39 5.83 9.58
CA ALA A 52 -0.94 6.50 8.37
C ALA A 52 0.49 7.07 8.45
N VAL A 53 0.97 7.42 9.63
CA VAL A 53 2.27 8.09 9.82
C VAL A 53 3.45 7.37 9.17
N PRO A 54 3.59 6.02 9.23
CA PRO A 54 4.65 5.33 8.51
C PRO A 54 4.56 5.51 6.99
N VAL A 55 3.33 5.71 6.46
CA VAL A 55 3.13 5.91 5.03
C VAL A 55 3.65 7.25 4.58
N LEU A 56 3.52 8.29 5.40
CA LEU A 56 4.06 9.62 5.11
C LEU A 56 5.57 9.58 4.92
N SER A 57 6.30 9.12 5.92
CA SER A 57 7.78 9.07 5.87
C SER A 57 8.28 8.13 4.78
N GLY A 58 7.64 6.96 4.62
CA GLY A 58 7.96 6.00 3.56
C GLY A 58 7.72 6.55 2.16
N SER A 59 6.79 7.47 2.00
CA SER A 59 6.52 8.12 0.70
C SER A 59 7.52 9.24 0.42
N LEU A 60 7.80 10.08 1.40
CA LEU A 60 8.74 11.21 1.26
C LEU A 60 10.18 10.74 1.03
N ILE A 61 10.62 9.70 1.71
CA ILE A 61 12.00 9.17 1.60
C ILE A 61 12.29 8.55 0.23
N ARG A 62 11.29 8.25 -0.60
CA ARG A 62 11.47 7.64 -1.93
C ARG A 62 12.35 8.46 -2.84
N VAL A 63 12.25 9.78 -2.80
CA VAL A 63 13.03 10.68 -3.65
C VAL A 63 14.52 10.60 -3.30
N PRO A 64 14.96 10.89 -2.07
CA PRO A 64 16.36 10.76 -1.71
C PRO A 64 16.89 9.33 -1.85
N LEU A 65 16.11 8.30 -1.54
CA LEU A 65 16.53 6.90 -1.72
C LEU A 65 16.78 6.56 -3.20
N GLY A 66 15.98 7.10 -4.11
CA GLY A 66 16.21 6.95 -5.54
C GLY A 66 17.56 7.54 -5.96
N ILE A 67 17.89 8.75 -5.49
CA ILE A 67 19.18 9.43 -5.76
C ILE A 67 20.34 8.60 -5.16
N TRP A 68 20.21 8.17 -3.91
CA TRP A 68 21.26 7.37 -3.26
C TRP A 68 21.45 6.01 -3.91
N THR A 69 20.39 5.40 -4.41
CA THR A 69 20.47 4.13 -5.17
C THR A 69 21.29 4.28 -6.44
N ASP A 70 21.18 5.41 -7.12
CA ASP A 70 22.01 5.68 -8.29
C ASP A 70 23.47 5.95 -7.93
N LYS A 71 23.71 6.64 -6.82
CA LYS A 71 25.05 7.05 -6.39
C LYS A 71 25.82 5.89 -5.73
N PHE A 72 25.17 5.13 -4.86
CA PHE A 72 25.84 4.11 -4.01
C PHE A 72 25.49 2.67 -4.41
N GLY A 73 24.54 2.49 -5.33
CA GLY A 73 24.05 1.18 -5.73
C GLY A 73 22.94 0.62 -4.82
N GLY A 74 21.99 -0.09 -5.44
CA GLY A 74 20.77 -0.55 -4.75
C GLY A 74 21.06 -1.56 -3.61
N ARG A 75 22.11 -2.38 -3.72
CA ARG A 75 22.51 -3.33 -2.67
C ARG A 75 22.85 -2.61 -1.37
N ILE A 76 23.70 -1.60 -1.43
CA ILE A 76 24.15 -0.86 -0.23
C ILE A 76 22.99 -0.09 0.36
N VAL A 77 22.25 0.64 -0.46
CA VAL A 77 21.14 1.49 0.00
C VAL A 77 20.02 0.66 0.65
N MET A 78 19.66 -0.50 0.05
CA MET A 78 18.65 -1.40 0.61
C MET A 78 19.09 -1.99 1.94
N PHE A 79 20.35 -2.43 2.03
CA PHE A 79 20.91 -2.97 3.26
C PHE A 79 20.92 -1.95 4.39
N VAL A 80 21.41 -0.74 4.13
CA VAL A 80 21.45 0.36 5.11
C VAL A 80 20.05 0.76 5.54
N LEU A 81 19.11 0.85 4.60
CA LEU A 81 17.71 1.16 4.89
C LEU A 81 17.10 0.15 5.86
N MET A 82 17.29 -1.15 5.61
CA MET A 82 16.81 -2.21 6.50
C MET A 82 17.46 -2.12 7.88
N LEU A 83 18.78 -1.96 7.96
CA LEU A 83 19.48 -1.85 9.24
C LEU A 83 19.05 -0.64 10.06
N LEU A 84 18.89 0.52 9.42
CA LEU A 84 18.42 1.74 10.11
C LEU A 84 16.98 1.63 10.59
N SER A 85 16.18 0.77 9.98
CA SER A 85 14.80 0.53 10.41
C SER A 85 14.71 -0.35 11.66
N VAL A 86 15.69 -1.25 11.90
CA VAL A 86 15.67 -2.21 13.02
C VAL A 86 15.49 -1.54 14.39
N PRO A 87 16.27 -0.51 14.77
CA PRO A 87 16.11 0.16 16.06
C PRO A 87 14.71 0.76 16.23
N ALA A 88 14.17 1.40 15.19
CA ALA A 88 12.85 2.01 15.24
C ALA A 88 11.75 0.94 15.45
N ILE A 89 11.83 -0.19 14.73
CA ILE A 89 10.89 -1.30 14.89
C ILE A 89 10.94 -1.84 16.32
N PHE A 90 12.14 -2.05 16.85
CA PHE A 90 12.33 -2.56 18.21
C PHE A 90 11.82 -1.58 19.27
N LEU A 91 12.11 -0.29 19.12
CA LEU A 91 11.69 0.78 20.03
C LEU A 91 10.15 0.91 20.10
N MET A 92 9.41 0.51 19.05
CA MET A 92 7.95 0.48 19.07
C MET A 92 7.41 -0.35 20.25
N SER A 93 8.12 -1.40 20.67
CA SER A 93 7.72 -2.23 21.80
C SER A 93 7.80 -1.54 23.17
N TYR A 94 8.46 -0.39 23.26
CA TYR A 94 8.58 0.41 24.49
C TYR A 94 7.75 1.70 24.44
N ALA A 95 7.01 1.93 23.36
CA ALA A 95 6.15 3.09 23.24
C ALA A 95 4.97 3.00 24.22
N THR A 96 4.76 4.05 25.01
CA THR A 96 3.71 4.11 26.05
C THR A 96 2.72 5.24 25.82
N HIS A 97 3.12 6.28 25.09
CA HIS A 97 2.33 7.46 24.84
C HIS A 97 2.09 7.64 23.33
N TYR A 98 0.99 8.25 22.96
CA TYR A 98 0.61 8.48 21.57
C TYR A 98 1.76 9.09 20.73
N TRP A 99 2.44 10.11 21.24
CA TRP A 99 3.52 10.77 20.51
C TRP A 99 4.77 9.90 20.33
N HIS A 100 5.01 8.91 21.22
CA HIS A 100 6.07 7.92 21.03
C HIS A 100 5.77 7.07 19.79
N PHE A 101 4.52 6.61 19.66
CA PHE A 101 4.09 5.83 18.49
C PHE A 101 4.19 6.63 17.20
N ILE A 102 3.85 7.93 17.22
CA ILE A 102 3.96 8.82 16.06
C ILE A 102 5.43 8.98 15.65
N ALA A 103 6.32 9.35 16.57
CA ALA A 103 7.74 9.57 16.30
C ALA A 103 8.43 8.30 15.78
N ILE A 104 8.20 7.16 16.46
CA ILE A 104 8.77 5.87 16.07
C ILE A 104 8.15 5.38 14.75
N GLY A 105 6.85 5.62 14.55
CA GLY A 105 6.15 5.32 13.30
C GLY A 105 6.75 6.04 12.10
N LEU A 106 7.12 7.33 12.24
CA LEU A 106 7.86 8.07 11.22
C LEU A 106 9.23 7.44 10.91
N MET A 107 9.96 7.01 11.93
CA MET A 107 11.26 6.36 11.74
C MET A 107 11.11 4.98 11.07
N MET A 108 10.18 4.17 11.55
CA MET A 108 9.88 2.85 10.99
C MET A 108 9.38 2.95 9.55
N GLY A 109 8.66 4.01 9.23
CA GLY A 109 8.10 4.27 7.92
C GLY A 109 9.13 4.33 6.79
N LEU A 110 10.40 4.62 7.10
CA LEU A 110 11.50 4.63 6.13
C LEU A 110 11.58 3.30 5.34
N ALA A 111 11.23 2.17 5.97
CA ALA A 111 11.16 0.87 5.29
C ALA A 111 10.23 0.88 4.05
N GLY A 112 9.20 1.73 4.03
CA GLY A 112 8.31 1.92 2.88
C GLY A 112 9.00 2.50 1.64
N GLY A 113 10.18 3.08 1.79
CA GLY A 113 11.02 3.54 0.69
C GLY A 113 11.73 2.42 -0.09
N SER A 114 11.72 1.20 0.41
CA SER A 114 12.39 0.03 -0.19
C SER A 114 11.97 -0.25 -1.63
N PHE A 115 10.75 0.08 -2.02
CA PHE A 115 10.29 -0.03 -3.41
C PHE A 115 11.11 0.83 -4.38
N SER A 116 11.43 2.06 -4.00
CA SER A 116 12.21 2.99 -4.82
C SER A 116 13.67 2.57 -4.98
N VAL A 117 14.20 1.80 -4.04
CA VAL A 117 15.54 1.22 -4.09
C VAL A 117 15.56 -0.05 -4.92
N GLY A 118 14.63 -0.96 -4.63
CA GLY A 118 14.62 -2.29 -5.23
C GLY A 118 14.23 -2.29 -6.71
N THR A 119 13.28 -1.42 -7.12
CA THR A 119 12.84 -1.34 -8.53
C THR A 119 14.00 -1.06 -9.49
N PRO A 120 14.78 0.02 -9.36
CA PRO A 120 15.91 0.29 -10.25
C PRO A 120 17.04 -0.72 -10.03
N TYR A 121 17.25 -1.22 -8.82
CA TYR A 121 18.26 -2.22 -8.54
C TYR A 121 18.01 -3.53 -9.30
N VAL A 122 16.80 -4.06 -9.22
CA VAL A 122 16.40 -5.26 -9.95
C VAL A 122 16.41 -5.02 -11.46
N ALA A 123 15.83 -3.91 -11.92
CA ALA A 123 15.76 -3.59 -13.35
C ALA A 123 17.14 -3.60 -14.04
N ARG A 124 18.19 -3.12 -13.36
CA ARG A 124 19.56 -3.08 -13.91
C ARG A 124 20.21 -4.44 -14.12
N TRP A 125 19.68 -5.50 -13.50
CA TRP A 125 20.16 -6.87 -13.67
C TRP A 125 19.50 -7.60 -14.86
N PHE A 126 18.40 -7.03 -15.43
CA PHE A 126 17.64 -7.68 -16.48
C PHE A 126 17.72 -6.89 -17.80
N PRO A 127 17.79 -7.59 -18.95
CA PRO A 127 17.70 -6.95 -20.26
C PRO A 127 16.32 -6.28 -20.43
N LYS A 128 16.24 -5.22 -21.27
CA LYS A 128 15.02 -4.41 -21.44
C LYS A 128 13.75 -5.23 -21.66
N HIS A 129 13.81 -6.31 -22.45
CA HIS A 129 12.65 -7.16 -22.77
C HIS A 129 12.16 -8.03 -21.58
N GLN A 130 12.95 -8.15 -20.49
CA GLN A 130 12.60 -8.91 -19.28
C GLN A 130 12.37 -8.03 -18.06
N GLN A 131 12.66 -6.74 -18.13
CA GLN A 131 12.53 -5.83 -16.99
C GLN A 131 11.11 -5.74 -16.47
N GLY A 132 10.10 -5.75 -17.36
CA GLY A 132 8.69 -5.71 -16.97
C GLY A 132 8.30 -6.90 -16.08
N LEU A 133 8.69 -8.12 -16.48
CA LEU A 133 8.45 -9.32 -15.69
C LEU A 133 9.19 -9.29 -14.35
N ALA A 134 10.47 -8.92 -14.36
CA ALA A 134 11.29 -8.84 -13.15
C ALA A 134 10.73 -7.82 -12.14
N MET A 135 10.32 -6.64 -12.62
CA MET A 135 9.67 -5.62 -11.79
C MET A 135 8.28 -6.04 -11.30
N GLY A 136 7.54 -6.81 -12.10
CA GLY A 136 6.27 -7.41 -11.70
C GLY A 136 6.44 -8.40 -10.54
N ILE A 137 7.44 -9.29 -10.62
CA ILE A 137 7.79 -10.23 -9.56
C ILE A 137 8.25 -9.47 -8.30
N PHE A 138 9.13 -8.49 -8.46
CA PHE A 138 9.57 -7.65 -7.34
C PHE A 138 8.37 -6.93 -6.68
N GLY A 139 7.47 -6.38 -7.49
CA GLY A 139 6.25 -5.69 -7.02
C GLY A 139 5.28 -6.59 -6.27
N ALA A 140 5.32 -7.92 -6.48
CA ALA A 140 4.54 -8.88 -5.71
C ALA A 140 4.90 -8.90 -4.22
N GLY A 141 6.04 -8.32 -3.81
CA GLY A 141 6.39 -8.08 -2.41
C GLY A 141 5.39 -7.25 -1.62
N ASN A 142 4.48 -6.52 -2.28
CA ASN A 142 3.31 -5.92 -1.62
C ASN A 142 2.43 -6.95 -0.87
N ALA A 143 2.57 -8.25 -1.15
CA ALA A 143 1.96 -9.33 -0.37
C ALA A 143 2.37 -9.32 1.12
N GLY A 144 3.47 -8.65 1.49
CA GLY A 144 3.84 -8.39 2.88
C GLY A 144 2.71 -7.82 3.72
N SER A 145 1.83 -7.00 3.14
CA SER A 145 0.61 -6.52 3.81
C SER A 145 -0.33 -7.66 4.24
N ALA A 146 -0.51 -8.67 3.40
CA ALA A 146 -1.33 -9.85 3.76
C ALA A 146 -0.60 -10.73 4.78
N ILE A 147 0.71 -10.92 4.63
CA ILE A 147 1.53 -11.71 5.57
C ILE A 147 1.44 -11.10 6.98
N ASN A 148 1.52 -9.77 7.11
CA ASN A 148 1.31 -9.09 8.40
C ASN A 148 -0.02 -9.45 9.06
N LYS A 149 -1.10 -9.59 8.27
CA LYS A 149 -2.45 -9.90 8.77
C LYS A 149 -2.61 -11.35 9.28
N PHE A 150 -1.69 -12.23 8.91
CA PHE A 150 -1.61 -13.58 9.47
C PHE A 150 -0.62 -13.66 10.63
N VAL A 151 0.57 -13.11 10.45
CA VAL A 151 1.67 -13.24 11.41
C VAL A 151 1.42 -12.43 12.68
N ALA A 152 1.02 -11.16 12.57
CA ALA A 152 0.85 -10.30 13.74
C ALA A 152 -0.26 -10.79 14.69
N PRO A 153 -1.49 -11.16 14.23
CA PRO A 153 -2.50 -11.73 15.11
C PRO A 153 -2.07 -13.06 15.75
N ALA A 154 -1.34 -13.91 15.01
CA ALA A 154 -0.83 -15.17 15.55
C ALA A 154 0.17 -14.94 16.68
N LEU A 155 1.10 -13.99 16.53
CA LEU A 155 2.04 -13.57 17.57
C LEU A 155 1.32 -13.00 18.79
N ILE A 156 0.32 -12.15 18.59
CA ILE A 156 -0.49 -11.56 19.66
C ILE A 156 -1.21 -12.66 20.42
N LYS A 157 -1.84 -13.62 19.74
CA LYS A 157 -2.52 -14.76 20.34
C LYS A 157 -1.57 -15.62 21.17
N TYR A 158 -0.38 -15.91 20.62
CA TYR A 158 0.65 -16.66 21.34
C TYR A 158 1.10 -15.94 22.62
N SER A 159 1.39 -14.63 22.53
CA SER A 159 1.81 -13.83 23.67
C SER A 159 0.72 -13.69 24.73
N ALA A 160 -0.53 -13.54 24.33
CA ALA A 160 -1.68 -13.50 25.23
C ALA A 160 -1.84 -14.82 25.99
N ALA A 161 -1.70 -15.97 25.30
CA ALA A 161 -1.72 -17.29 25.93
C ALA A 161 -0.57 -17.51 26.92
N ALA A 162 0.57 -16.83 26.72
CA ALA A 162 1.72 -16.83 27.63
C ALA A 162 1.56 -15.85 28.82
N GLY A 163 0.39 -15.21 28.99
CA GLY A 163 0.08 -14.34 30.13
C GLY A 163 0.41 -12.87 29.95
N ALA A 164 0.74 -12.40 28.74
CA ALA A 164 1.08 -10.99 28.50
C ALA A 164 -0.13 -10.02 28.59
N GLY A 165 -1.36 -10.51 28.66
CA GLY A 165 -2.56 -9.68 28.80
C GLY A 165 -2.67 -8.57 27.75
N ALA A 166 -2.95 -7.34 28.17
CA ALA A 166 -3.09 -6.17 27.30
C ALA A 166 -1.80 -5.83 26.52
N ALA A 167 -0.61 -6.23 27.03
CA ALA A 167 0.67 -6.01 26.37
C ALA A 167 1.04 -7.08 25.33
N ALA A 168 0.13 -8.00 25.00
CA ALA A 168 0.40 -9.11 24.08
C ALA A 168 0.88 -8.66 22.68
N TRP A 169 0.52 -7.47 22.21
CA TRP A 169 0.96 -6.90 20.94
C TRP A 169 2.45 -6.54 20.89
N VAL A 170 3.09 -6.33 22.05
CA VAL A 170 4.50 -5.91 22.19
C VAL A 170 5.48 -6.92 21.57
N ILE A 171 5.08 -8.20 21.47
CA ILE A 171 5.88 -9.23 20.80
C ILE A 171 6.07 -8.96 19.31
N VAL A 172 5.08 -8.34 18.65
CA VAL A 172 5.08 -8.13 17.21
C VAL A 172 6.29 -7.29 16.76
N PRO A 173 6.49 -6.06 17.27
CA PRO A 173 7.65 -5.26 16.87
C PRO A 173 8.97 -5.91 17.26
N LYS A 174 9.06 -6.65 18.37
CA LYS A 174 10.28 -7.38 18.75
C LYS A 174 10.65 -8.45 17.73
N VAL A 175 9.69 -9.30 17.37
CA VAL A 175 9.89 -10.36 16.37
C VAL A 175 10.18 -9.74 14.99
N TYR A 176 9.47 -8.67 14.62
CA TYR A 176 9.68 -8.01 13.34
C TYR A 176 11.04 -7.33 13.24
N ALA A 177 11.58 -6.79 14.33
CA ALA A 177 12.93 -6.27 14.36
C ALA A 177 13.98 -7.37 14.10
N VAL A 178 13.80 -8.54 14.70
CA VAL A 178 14.67 -9.71 14.45
C VAL A 178 14.56 -10.19 12.99
N ILE A 179 13.33 -10.28 12.46
CA ILE A 179 13.09 -10.65 11.06
C ILE A 179 13.76 -9.64 10.12
N MET A 180 13.64 -8.34 10.37
CA MET A 180 14.28 -7.30 9.56
C MET A 180 15.80 -7.42 9.60
N ALA A 181 16.39 -7.57 10.78
CA ALA A 181 17.83 -7.74 10.92
C ALA A 181 18.34 -9.00 10.18
N ALA A 182 17.66 -10.13 10.37
CA ALA A 182 18.00 -11.38 9.67
C ALA A 182 17.85 -11.23 8.15
N THR A 183 16.81 -10.53 7.69
CA THR A 183 16.58 -10.25 6.27
C THR A 183 17.68 -9.36 5.70
N ALA A 184 18.14 -8.34 6.44
CA ALA A 184 19.23 -7.47 6.01
C ALA A 184 20.53 -8.27 5.83
N VAL A 185 20.86 -9.12 6.80
CA VAL A 185 22.04 -9.98 6.73
C VAL A 185 21.94 -10.97 5.55
N LEU A 186 20.79 -11.66 5.42
CA LEU A 186 20.53 -12.58 4.31
C LEU A 186 20.67 -11.87 2.96
N PHE A 187 20.05 -10.71 2.81
CA PHE A 187 20.11 -9.90 1.60
C PHE A 187 21.54 -9.51 1.24
N TRP A 188 22.36 -9.10 2.21
CA TRP A 188 23.74 -8.73 1.99
C TRP A 188 24.58 -9.89 1.42
N PHE A 189 24.42 -11.10 1.96
CA PHE A 189 25.21 -12.26 1.52
C PHE A 189 24.70 -12.92 0.23
N THR A 190 23.44 -12.68 -0.14
CA THR A 190 22.81 -13.34 -1.30
C THR A 190 22.69 -12.46 -2.53
N THR A 191 22.85 -11.14 -2.38
CA THR A 191 22.75 -10.18 -3.49
C THR A 191 24.13 -9.68 -3.94
N TYR A 192 24.18 -9.07 -5.09
CA TYR A 192 25.41 -8.64 -5.75
C TYR A 192 25.37 -7.15 -6.08
N PRO A 193 26.53 -6.44 -6.13
CA PRO A 193 26.60 -5.06 -6.59
C PRO A 193 26.03 -4.92 -8.00
N THR A 194 25.35 -3.81 -8.28
CA THR A 194 24.80 -3.53 -9.61
C THR A 194 25.91 -3.53 -10.67
N PRO A 195 25.73 -4.19 -11.83
CA PRO A 195 26.69 -4.06 -12.94
C PRO A 195 26.89 -2.58 -13.30
N HIS A 196 28.14 -2.18 -13.46
CA HIS A 196 28.47 -0.80 -13.83
C HIS A 196 27.95 -0.51 -15.25
N ASN A 197 27.03 0.40 -15.40
CA ASN A 197 26.58 0.87 -16.70
C ASN A 197 26.95 2.37 -16.85
N PRO A 198 27.97 2.69 -17.67
CA PRO A 198 28.43 4.07 -17.84
C PRO A 198 27.39 4.98 -18.50
N ASN A 199 26.32 4.44 -19.08
CA ASN A 199 25.29 5.17 -19.83
C ASN A 199 24.03 5.49 -19.01
N THR A 200 24.09 5.67 -17.71
CA THR A 200 22.98 6.19 -16.94
C THR A 200 22.84 7.68 -17.23
N ALA A 201 21.78 8.06 -17.96
CA ALA A 201 21.43 9.47 -18.17
C ALA A 201 21.32 10.20 -16.82
N PRO A 202 21.79 11.45 -16.74
CA PRO A 202 21.64 12.25 -15.53
C PRO A 202 20.15 12.35 -15.19
N LYS A 203 19.79 12.07 -13.94
CA LYS A 203 18.41 12.22 -13.48
C LYS A 203 18.06 13.70 -13.42
N ALA A 204 16.81 13.99 -13.78
CA ALA A 204 16.20 15.30 -13.64
C ALA A 204 16.42 15.86 -12.22
N SER A 205 16.76 17.12 -12.10
CA SER A 205 16.93 17.79 -10.81
C SER A 205 15.59 17.84 -10.04
N LEU A 206 15.65 18.07 -8.73
CA LEU A 206 14.42 18.30 -7.94
C LEU A 206 13.57 19.45 -8.49
N ALA A 207 14.21 20.49 -9.06
CA ALA A 207 13.52 21.59 -9.69
C ALA A 207 12.76 21.16 -10.95
N ASP A 208 13.35 20.30 -11.78
CA ASP A 208 12.69 19.75 -12.98
C ASP A 208 11.50 18.85 -12.57
N GLN A 209 11.65 18.07 -11.50
CA GLN A 209 10.57 17.25 -10.97
C GLN A 209 9.40 18.11 -10.48
N LEU A 210 9.68 19.19 -9.76
CA LEU A 210 8.65 20.12 -9.28
C LEU A 210 7.97 20.88 -10.44
N ALA A 211 8.69 21.17 -11.52
CA ALA A 211 8.11 21.79 -12.71
C ALA A 211 7.04 20.91 -13.37
N MET A 212 7.23 19.57 -13.35
CA MET A 212 6.26 18.60 -13.87
C MET A 212 4.94 18.56 -13.09
N LEU A 213 4.89 19.05 -11.86
CA LEU A 213 3.64 19.18 -11.08
C LEU A 213 2.63 20.17 -11.72
N LYS A 214 3.07 21.00 -12.65
CA LYS A 214 2.19 21.92 -13.41
C LYS A 214 1.52 21.25 -14.61
N ASP A 215 1.98 20.06 -15.01
CA ASP A 215 1.42 19.32 -16.14
C ASP A 215 0.08 18.68 -15.75
N PRO A 216 -1.04 19.01 -16.43
CA PRO A 216 -2.35 18.42 -16.15
C PRO A 216 -2.40 16.90 -16.31
N GLY A 217 -1.58 16.33 -17.19
CA GLY A 217 -1.47 14.88 -17.39
C GLY A 217 -0.85 14.21 -16.16
N VAL A 218 0.22 14.79 -15.61
CA VAL A 218 0.90 14.31 -14.40
C VAL A 218 -0.05 14.37 -13.20
N LEU A 219 -0.79 15.47 -13.03
CA LEU A 219 -1.79 15.61 -11.95
C LEU A 219 -2.90 14.57 -12.08
N ARG A 220 -3.37 14.32 -13.30
CA ARG A 220 -4.40 13.32 -13.60
C ARG A 220 -3.94 11.91 -13.26
N TYR A 221 -2.74 11.51 -13.66
CA TYR A 221 -2.18 10.19 -13.32
C TYR A 221 -1.88 10.06 -11.83
N SER A 222 -1.49 11.15 -11.18
CA SER A 222 -1.36 11.25 -9.72
C SER A 222 -2.69 10.98 -9.01
N GLN A 223 -3.79 11.57 -9.51
CA GLN A 223 -5.13 11.30 -8.99
C GLN A 223 -5.53 9.83 -9.16
N TYR A 224 -5.32 9.25 -10.35
CA TYR A 224 -5.66 7.84 -10.58
C TYR A 224 -4.83 6.91 -9.67
N TYR A 225 -3.55 7.21 -9.51
CA TYR A 225 -2.67 6.41 -8.67
C TYR A 225 -2.99 6.58 -7.17
N SER A 226 -3.44 7.75 -6.76
CA SER A 226 -3.94 7.97 -5.40
C SER A 226 -5.15 7.10 -5.08
N VAL A 227 -6.02 6.81 -6.07
CA VAL A 227 -7.14 5.88 -5.89
C VAL A 227 -6.64 4.43 -5.81
N VAL A 228 -5.87 3.96 -6.82
CA VAL A 228 -5.55 2.52 -6.92
C VAL A 228 -4.41 2.08 -6.01
N PHE A 229 -3.46 2.96 -5.67
CA PHE A 229 -2.38 2.66 -4.72
C PHE A 229 -2.64 3.29 -3.36
N GLY A 230 -2.97 4.57 -3.29
CA GLY A 230 -3.29 5.24 -2.04
C GLY A 230 -4.49 4.61 -1.35
N GLY A 231 -5.58 4.39 -2.09
CA GLY A 231 -6.76 3.66 -1.61
C GLY A 231 -6.45 2.23 -1.18
N TYR A 232 -5.59 1.52 -1.93
CA TYR A 232 -5.13 0.18 -1.53
C TYR A 232 -4.39 0.20 -0.19
N VAL A 233 -3.44 1.10 -0.01
CA VAL A 233 -2.67 1.23 1.24
C VAL A 233 -3.59 1.60 2.40
N ALA A 234 -4.48 2.57 2.19
CA ALA A 234 -5.42 3.02 3.21
C ALA A 234 -6.37 1.89 3.66
N LEU A 235 -6.96 1.16 2.71
CA LEU A 235 -7.81 0.01 3.02
C LEU A 235 -7.00 -1.15 3.64
N ALA A 236 -5.77 -1.37 3.19
CA ALA A 236 -4.91 -2.38 3.80
C ALA A 236 -4.60 -2.07 5.28
N LEU A 237 -4.51 -0.81 5.65
CA LEU A 237 -4.36 -0.37 7.04
C LEU A 237 -5.67 -0.46 7.83
N TRP A 238 -6.81 -0.11 7.22
CA TRP A 238 -8.08 0.12 7.91
C TRP A 238 -8.97 -1.12 8.03
N MET A 239 -8.89 -2.07 7.09
CA MET A 239 -9.87 -3.15 6.99
C MET A 239 -9.92 -4.12 8.15
N THR A 240 -8.80 -4.44 8.79
CA THR A 240 -8.83 -5.33 9.97
C THR A 240 -9.69 -4.73 11.08
N LYS A 241 -9.49 -3.44 11.36
CA LYS A 241 -10.29 -2.70 12.32
C LYS A 241 -11.76 -2.63 11.90
N TYR A 242 -12.03 -2.39 10.62
CA TYR A 242 -13.40 -2.35 10.09
C TYR A 242 -14.13 -3.67 10.34
N TYR A 243 -13.51 -4.81 10.01
CA TYR A 243 -14.10 -6.14 10.27
C TYR A 243 -14.36 -6.41 11.74
N ILE A 244 -13.47 -5.99 12.65
CA ILE A 244 -13.68 -6.13 14.09
C ILE A 244 -14.90 -5.32 14.52
N ASN A 245 -14.96 -4.05 14.15
CA ASN A 245 -15.95 -3.12 14.67
C ASN A 245 -17.32 -3.28 14.03
N GLU A 246 -17.38 -3.66 12.74
CA GLU A 246 -18.64 -3.79 12.00
C GLU A 246 -19.28 -5.17 12.21
N TYR A 247 -18.46 -6.21 12.24
CA TYR A 247 -18.96 -7.60 12.28
C TYR A 247 -18.64 -8.32 13.58
N GLY A 248 -18.05 -7.66 14.57
CA GLY A 248 -17.73 -8.25 15.87
C GLY A 248 -16.71 -9.40 15.82
N LEU A 249 -15.83 -9.41 14.82
CA LEU A 249 -14.90 -10.52 14.59
C LEU A 249 -13.65 -10.42 15.47
N SER A 250 -13.06 -11.58 15.78
CA SER A 250 -11.75 -11.63 16.43
C SER A 250 -10.67 -11.00 15.51
N ILE A 251 -9.61 -10.48 16.11
CA ILE A 251 -8.49 -9.87 15.35
C ILE A 251 -7.86 -10.84 14.34
N ALA A 252 -7.83 -12.15 14.67
CA ALA A 252 -7.31 -13.17 13.77
C ALA A 252 -8.22 -13.39 12.55
N THR A 253 -9.54 -13.53 12.77
CA THR A 253 -10.51 -13.69 11.68
C THR A 253 -10.61 -12.44 10.85
N ALA A 254 -10.66 -11.25 11.47
CA ALA A 254 -10.68 -9.97 10.79
C ALA A 254 -9.41 -9.76 9.94
N GLY A 255 -8.24 -10.14 10.45
CA GLY A 255 -6.99 -10.11 9.70
C GLY A 255 -7.02 -11.03 8.48
N MET A 256 -7.50 -12.28 8.62
CA MET A 256 -7.65 -13.21 7.50
C MET A 256 -8.58 -12.66 6.40
N LEU A 257 -9.74 -12.12 6.77
CA LEU A 257 -10.68 -11.54 5.81
C LEU A 257 -10.11 -10.27 5.16
N ALA A 258 -9.42 -9.42 5.91
CA ALA A 258 -8.73 -8.27 5.36
C ALA A 258 -7.56 -8.67 4.43
N ALA A 259 -6.95 -9.84 4.63
CA ALA A 259 -5.95 -10.39 3.73
C ALA A 259 -6.55 -10.80 2.36
N CYS A 260 -7.83 -11.17 2.30
CA CYS A 260 -8.52 -11.43 1.03
C CYS A 260 -8.53 -10.22 0.10
N PHE A 261 -8.51 -9.00 0.62
CA PHE A 261 -8.31 -7.78 -0.15
C PHE A 261 -6.83 -7.54 -0.49
N SER A 262 -5.95 -7.60 0.51
CA SER A 262 -4.58 -7.14 0.35
C SER A 262 -3.68 -8.12 -0.39
N LEU A 263 -3.96 -9.43 -0.35
CA LEU A 263 -3.18 -10.44 -1.07
C LEU A 263 -3.33 -10.31 -2.59
N PRO A 264 -4.53 -10.38 -3.19
CA PRO A 264 -4.67 -10.19 -4.63
C PRO A 264 -4.24 -8.78 -5.04
N GLY A 265 -4.55 -7.76 -4.23
CA GLY A 265 -4.11 -6.39 -4.43
C GLY A 265 -2.59 -6.21 -4.47
N GLY A 266 -1.85 -7.06 -3.76
CA GLY A 266 -0.39 -7.09 -3.78
C GLY A 266 0.19 -7.86 -4.96
N VAL A 267 -0.29 -9.08 -5.20
CA VAL A 267 0.33 -10.05 -6.12
C VAL A 267 -0.03 -9.83 -7.58
N LEU A 268 -1.30 -9.48 -7.88
CA LEU A 268 -1.83 -9.47 -9.25
C LEU A 268 -1.44 -8.24 -10.09
N ARG A 269 -0.46 -7.45 -9.64
CA ARG A 269 0.02 -6.29 -10.38
C ARG A 269 0.58 -6.64 -11.76
N ALA A 270 1.26 -7.78 -11.90
CA ALA A 270 1.81 -8.25 -13.17
C ALA A 270 0.70 -8.51 -14.21
N MET A 271 -0.46 -9.03 -13.78
CA MET A 271 -1.63 -9.20 -14.63
C MET A 271 -2.13 -7.87 -15.19
N GLY A 272 -2.10 -6.81 -14.38
CA GLY A 272 -2.47 -5.46 -14.82
C GLY A 272 -1.55 -4.91 -15.92
N GLY A 273 -0.24 -5.18 -15.84
CA GLY A 273 0.72 -4.85 -16.88
C GLY A 273 0.38 -5.56 -18.20
N TRP A 274 0.21 -6.88 -18.15
CA TRP A 274 -0.16 -7.68 -19.32
C TRP A 274 -1.48 -7.22 -19.95
N LEU A 275 -2.51 -6.97 -19.16
CA LEU A 275 -3.79 -6.44 -19.67
C LEU A 275 -3.61 -5.08 -20.35
N SER A 276 -2.79 -4.21 -19.76
CA SER A 276 -2.55 -2.86 -20.29
C SER A 276 -1.76 -2.88 -21.59
N ASP A 277 -0.82 -3.80 -21.73
CA ASP A 277 -0.09 -4.01 -22.99
C ASP A 277 -1.01 -4.55 -24.10
N LYS A 278 -1.96 -5.41 -23.75
CA LYS A 278 -2.87 -6.03 -24.72
C LYS A 278 -4.04 -5.12 -25.14
N TYR A 279 -4.64 -4.39 -24.20
CA TYR A 279 -5.88 -3.63 -24.43
C TYR A 279 -5.69 -2.10 -24.36
N GLY A 280 -4.50 -1.63 -23.99
CA GLY A 280 -4.16 -0.24 -23.80
C GLY A 280 -4.50 0.27 -22.39
N ALA A 281 -3.67 1.21 -21.92
CA ALA A 281 -3.78 1.77 -20.56
C ALA A 281 -5.16 2.39 -20.27
N TYR A 282 -5.73 3.11 -21.23
CA TYR A 282 -7.04 3.76 -21.08
C TYR A 282 -8.16 2.76 -20.78
N LYS A 283 -8.35 1.75 -21.65
CA LYS A 283 -9.46 0.80 -21.51
C LYS A 283 -9.35 0.02 -20.19
N VAL A 284 -8.14 -0.38 -19.84
CA VAL A 284 -7.91 -1.12 -18.58
C VAL A 284 -8.18 -0.24 -17.36
N THR A 285 -7.63 0.96 -17.31
CA THR A 285 -7.86 1.88 -16.17
C THR A 285 -9.34 2.28 -16.08
N TRP A 286 -9.98 2.54 -17.21
CA TRP A 286 -11.42 2.84 -17.27
C TRP A 286 -12.26 1.71 -16.69
N GLY A 287 -12.01 0.47 -17.10
CA GLY A 287 -12.68 -0.71 -16.55
C GLY A 287 -12.43 -0.88 -15.04
N VAL A 288 -11.18 -0.70 -14.60
CA VAL A 288 -10.79 -0.72 -13.17
C VAL A 288 -11.60 0.30 -12.37
N MET A 289 -11.67 1.55 -12.85
CA MET A 289 -12.42 2.60 -12.15
C MET A 289 -13.92 2.29 -12.06
N TRP A 290 -14.53 1.72 -13.11
CA TRP A 290 -15.93 1.28 -13.06
C TRP A 290 -16.16 0.13 -12.07
N VAL A 291 -15.27 -0.87 -12.04
CA VAL A 291 -15.36 -1.95 -11.05
C VAL A 291 -15.26 -1.39 -9.63
N LEU A 292 -14.30 -0.50 -9.38
CA LEU A 292 -14.16 0.15 -8.07
C LEU A 292 -15.38 1.02 -7.72
N TRP A 293 -15.93 1.73 -8.70
CA TRP A 293 -17.12 2.55 -8.52
C TRP A 293 -18.31 1.71 -8.04
N VAL A 294 -18.58 0.59 -8.71
CA VAL A 294 -19.65 -0.35 -8.33
C VAL A 294 -19.40 -0.94 -6.94
N CYS A 295 -18.17 -1.44 -6.71
CA CYS A 295 -17.83 -2.03 -5.42
C CYS A 295 -17.99 -1.01 -4.26
N PHE A 296 -17.45 0.19 -4.41
CA PHE A 296 -17.53 1.20 -3.36
C PHE A 296 -18.92 1.79 -3.21
N PHE A 297 -19.72 1.87 -4.26
CA PHE A 297 -21.12 2.25 -4.17
C PHE A 297 -21.88 1.28 -3.26
N ILE A 298 -21.75 -0.03 -3.50
CA ILE A 298 -22.43 -1.05 -2.70
C ILE A 298 -21.89 -1.06 -1.26
N LEU A 299 -20.56 -0.98 -1.09
CA LEU A 299 -19.90 -0.96 0.22
C LEU A 299 -20.20 0.31 1.03
N SER A 300 -20.60 1.40 0.39
CA SER A 300 -20.92 2.68 1.06
C SER A 300 -22.26 2.66 1.80
N TYR A 301 -23.10 1.66 1.52
CA TYR A 301 -24.40 1.56 2.19
C TYR A 301 -24.21 1.13 3.66
N PRO A 302 -24.69 1.93 4.65
CA PRO A 302 -24.54 1.60 6.07
C PRO A 302 -25.49 0.48 6.49
N GLN A 303 -25.13 -0.23 7.54
CA GLN A 303 -26.06 -1.14 8.22
C GLN A 303 -27.25 -0.31 8.73
N THR A 304 -28.46 -0.63 8.30
CA THR A 304 -29.65 0.20 8.52
C THR A 304 -30.82 -0.67 8.96
N ASP A 305 -31.43 -0.33 10.08
CA ASP A 305 -32.68 -0.93 10.55
C ASP A 305 -33.84 0.02 10.21
N LEU A 306 -34.68 -0.41 9.27
CA LEU A 306 -35.89 0.32 8.89
C LEU A 306 -37.10 -0.23 9.66
N VAL A 307 -37.82 0.63 10.32
CA VAL A 307 -39.13 0.30 10.93
C VAL A 307 -40.24 0.71 9.98
N ILE A 308 -40.88 -0.27 9.38
CA ILE A 308 -41.98 -0.06 8.43
C ILE A 308 -43.28 -0.23 9.15
N ALA A 309 -44.16 0.79 9.11
CA ALA A 309 -45.52 0.69 9.60
C ALA A 309 -46.35 -0.15 8.61
N THR A 310 -46.80 -1.34 9.04
CA THR A 310 -47.66 -2.21 8.23
C THR A 310 -49.06 -2.33 8.87
N THR A 311 -49.98 -2.89 8.12
CA THR A 311 -51.37 -3.16 8.62
C THR A 311 -51.40 -4.15 9.78
N HIS A 312 -50.31 -4.91 10.00
CA HIS A 312 -50.13 -5.87 11.09
C HIS A 312 -49.24 -5.34 12.22
N GLY A 313 -48.95 -4.04 12.25
CA GLY A 313 -48.04 -3.40 13.20
C GLY A 313 -46.66 -3.07 12.61
N PRO A 314 -45.81 -2.42 13.38
CA PRO A 314 -44.44 -2.06 12.93
C PRO A 314 -43.61 -3.31 12.73
N GLN A 315 -42.99 -3.44 11.55
CA GLN A 315 -42.03 -4.48 11.24
C GLN A 315 -40.65 -3.89 11.02
N SER A 316 -39.60 -4.46 11.61
CA SER A 316 -38.21 -4.08 11.38
C SER A 316 -37.64 -4.86 10.19
N LEU A 317 -37.08 -4.12 9.25
CA LEU A 317 -36.33 -4.66 8.11
C LEU A 317 -34.88 -4.23 8.24
N HIS A 318 -33.98 -5.20 8.40
CA HIS A 318 -32.55 -4.94 8.39
C HIS A 318 -32.02 -4.96 6.97
N ILE A 319 -31.37 -3.86 6.55
CA ILE A 319 -30.71 -3.73 5.26
C ILE A 319 -29.23 -3.47 5.52
N GLY A 320 -28.38 -4.37 5.07
CA GLY A 320 -26.93 -4.26 5.23
C GLY A 320 -26.18 -5.37 4.53
N LEU A 321 -24.89 -5.20 4.40
CA LEU A 321 -24.02 -6.21 3.81
C LEU A 321 -23.64 -7.25 4.87
N ASN A 322 -23.89 -8.51 4.57
CA ASN A 322 -23.29 -9.57 5.38
C ASN A 322 -21.78 -9.66 5.12
N VAL A 323 -21.05 -10.27 6.07
CA VAL A 323 -19.58 -10.35 6.01
C VAL A 323 -19.06 -11.05 4.76
N VAL A 324 -19.79 -12.02 4.21
CA VAL A 324 -19.36 -12.78 3.02
C VAL A 324 -19.42 -11.89 1.78
N LEU A 325 -20.56 -11.23 1.54
CA LEU A 325 -20.72 -10.34 0.40
C LEU A 325 -19.75 -9.15 0.49
N PHE A 326 -19.60 -8.58 1.70
CA PHE A 326 -18.61 -7.54 1.95
C PHE A 326 -17.20 -8.00 1.55
N THR A 327 -16.78 -9.20 1.97
CA THR A 327 -15.46 -9.75 1.66
C THR A 327 -15.29 -10.04 0.17
N VAL A 328 -16.31 -10.52 -0.53
CA VAL A 328 -16.27 -10.72 -1.98
C VAL A 328 -16.08 -9.39 -2.72
N LEU A 329 -16.79 -8.34 -2.31
CA LEU A 329 -16.62 -7.00 -2.89
C LEU A 329 -15.21 -6.45 -2.61
N MET A 330 -14.69 -6.64 -1.41
CA MET A 330 -13.33 -6.25 -1.04
C MET A 330 -12.28 -7.02 -1.84
N PHE A 331 -12.45 -8.32 -2.03
CA PHE A 331 -11.58 -9.15 -2.88
C PHE A 331 -11.56 -8.63 -4.33
N THR A 332 -12.74 -8.34 -4.88
CA THR A 332 -12.90 -7.78 -6.23
C THR A 332 -12.22 -6.41 -6.35
N ALA A 333 -12.41 -5.53 -5.36
CA ALA A 333 -11.74 -4.23 -5.30
C ALA A 333 -10.21 -4.39 -5.22
N GLY A 334 -9.72 -5.37 -4.46
CA GLY A 334 -8.29 -5.71 -4.37
C GLY A 334 -7.69 -6.08 -5.72
N ILE A 335 -8.37 -6.94 -6.49
CA ILE A 335 -7.96 -7.31 -7.86
C ILE A 335 -7.95 -6.07 -8.77
N ALA A 336 -9.04 -5.29 -8.76
CA ALA A 336 -9.14 -4.08 -9.57
C ALA A 336 -8.02 -3.09 -9.27
N MET A 337 -7.71 -2.86 -7.99
CA MET A 337 -6.61 -1.99 -7.58
C MET A 337 -5.24 -2.53 -7.99
N ALA A 338 -5.02 -3.86 -7.96
CA ALA A 338 -3.77 -4.46 -8.44
C ALA A 338 -3.55 -4.17 -9.93
N VAL A 339 -4.59 -4.40 -10.74
CA VAL A 339 -4.58 -4.11 -12.17
C VAL A 339 -4.37 -2.61 -12.43
N GLY A 340 -5.10 -1.77 -11.71
CA GLY A 340 -5.02 -0.30 -11.82
C GLY A 340 -3.63 0.26 -11.51
N LYS A 341 -2.94 -0.29 -10.51
CA LYS A 341 -1.57 0.14 -10.18
C LYS A 341 -0.59 -0.02 -11.35
N ALA A 342 -0.75 -1.04 -12.17
CA ALA A 342 0.09 -1.25 -13.34
C ALA A 342 -0.40 -0.41 -14.53
N SER A 343 -1.71 -0.33 -14.76
CA SER A 343 -2.28 0.39 -15.90
C SER A 343 -2.02 1.90 -15.85
N VAL A 344 -1.99 2.49 -14.66
CA VAL A 344 -1.63 3.91 -14.50
C VAL A 344 -0.16 4.15 -14.87
N PHE A 345 0.76 3.27 -14.49
CA PHE A 345 2.17 3.40 -14.91
C PHE A 345 2.37 3.16 -16.41
N LYS A 346 1.48 2.41 -17.06
CA LYS A 346 1.49 2.27 -18.51
C LYS A 346 1.16 3.61 -19.20
N PHE A 347 0.23 4.41 -18.67
CA PHE A 347 0.02 5.78 -19.15
C PHE A 347 1.29 6.63 -19.07
N VAL A 348 1.98 6.54 -17.93
CA VAL A 348 3.23 7.31 -17.75
C VAL A 348 4.26 6.90 -18.78
N ALA A 349 4.39 5.60 -19.07
CA ALA A 349 5.33 5.11 -20.06
C ALA A 349 4.97 5.52 -21.48
N ASP A 350 3.67 5.55 -21.83
CA ASP A 350 3.19 5.88 -23.16
C ASP A 350 3.21 7.39 -23.45
N ASP A 351 2.78 8.21 -22.46
CA ASP A 351 2.64 9.66 -22.65
C ASP A 351 3.95 10.45 -22.32
N TYR A 352 4.84 9.89 -21.48
CA TYR A 352 6.09 10.54 -21.04
C TYR A 352 7.33 9.64 -21.26
N PRO A 353 7.59 9.17 -22.49
CA PRO A 353 8.68 8.21 -22.74
C PRO A 353 10.07 8.75 -22.40
N ASN A 354 10.29 10.08 -22.47
CA ASN A 354 11.55 10.73 -22.14
C ASN A 354 11.71 11.02 -20.64
N ASP A 355 10.60 11.18 -19.91
CA ASP A 355 10.55 11.63 -18.51
C ASP A 355 9.93 10.57 -17.58
N ILE A 356 9.91 9.29 -18.00
CA ILE A 356 9.30 8.19 -17.25
C ILE A 356 9.72 8.19 -15.78
N GLY A 357 11.01 8.37 -15.49
CA GLY A 357 11.54 8.32 -14.13
C GLY A 357 10.96 9.44 -13.25
N THR A 358 10.97 10.67 -13.76
CA THR A 358 10.48 11.86 -13.06
C THR A 358 8.98 11.77 -12.81
N VAL A 359 8.21 11.49 -13.87
CA VAL A 359 6.73 11.40 -13.76
C VAL A 359 6.30 10.23 -12.88
N SER A 360 6.97 9.07 -13.01
CA SER A 360 6.71 7.92 -12.12
C SER A 360 7.01 8.25 -10.65
N GLY A 361 8.04 9.04 -10.39
CA GLY A 361 8.38 9.50 -9.04
C GLY A 361 7.27 10.36 -8.43
N ILE A 362 6.76 11.33 -9.17
CA ILE A 362 5.67 12.22 -8.75
C ILE A 362 4.37 11.44 -8.53
N VAL A 363 3.99 10.61 -9.51
CA VAL A 363 2.78 9.78 -9.45
C VAL A 363 2.88 8.81 -8.25
N GLY A 364 4.06 8.22 -8.04
CA GLY A 364 4.32 7.34 -6.90
C GLY A 364 4.23 8.05 -5.54
N LEU A 365 4.76 9.28 -5.45
CA LEU A 365 4.65 10.13 -4.27
C LEU A 365 3.18 10.49 -3.99
N ALA A 366 2.45 10.91 -5.01
CA ALA A 366 1.03 11.27 -4.87
C ALA A 366 0.18 10.07 -4.37
N GLY A 367 0.44 8.86 -4.92
CA GLY A 367 -0.20 7.65 -4.41
C GLY A 367 0.13 7.36 -2.95
N GLY A 368 1.39 7.59 -2.54
CA GLY A 368 1.80 7.46 -1.15
C GLY A 368 1.11 8.48 -0.23
N LEU A 369 1.01 9.74 -0.65
CA LEU A 369 0.29 10.78 0.07
C LEU A 369 -1.20 10.46 0.17
N GLY A 370 -1.83 9.89 -0.88
CA GLY A 370 -3.19 9.36 -0.80
C GLY A 370 -3.32 8.28 0.29
N GLY A 371 -2.36 7.35 0.35
CA GLY A 371 -2.29 6.32 1.40
C GLY A 371 -2.08 6.88 2.82
N PHE A 372 -1.49 8.06 2.95
CA PHE A 372 -1.37 8.78 4.22
C PHE A 372 -2.66 9.51 4.59
N LEU A 373 -3.24 10.29 3.67
CA LEU A 373 -4.39 11.15 3.97
C LEU A 373 -5.68 10.36 4.17
N LEU A 374 -5.91 9.32 3.36
CA LEU A 374 -7.18 8.58 3.40
C LEU A 374 -7.50 7.93 4.75
N PRO A 375 -6.58 7.24 5.46
CA PRO A 375 -6.91 6.67 6.78
C PRO A 375 -7.25 7.76 7.82
N ILE A 376 -6.63 8.93 7.73
CA ILE A 376 -6.96 10.08 8.58
C ILE A 376 -8.38 10.54 8.30
N MET A 377 -8.73 10.70 7.02
CA MET A 377 -10.09 11.08 6.60
C MET A 377 -11.14 10.03 6.98
N PHE A 378 -10.79 8.74 6.91
CA PHE A 378 -11.66 7.65 7.39
C PHE A 378 -11.98 7.82 8.87
N GLY A 379 -10.96 8.07 9.69
CA GLY A 379 -11.12 8.33 11.13
C GLY A 379 -11.94 9.58 11.40
N MET A 380 -11.63 10.70 10.73
CA MET A 380 -12.39 11.96 10.87
C MET A 380 -13.86 11.81 10.51
N LEU A 381 -14.15 11.16 9.38
CA LEU A 381 -15.53 10.95 8.96
C LEU A 381 -16.29 10.04 9.92
N LEU A 382 -15.62 9.04 10.48
CA LEU A 382 -16.24 8.15 11.47
C LEU A 382 -16.49 8.89 12.79
N ASP A 383 -15.55 9.70 13.29
CA ASP A 383 -15.75 10.53 14.48
C ASP A 383 -16.89 11.53 14.31
N LEU A 384 -17.04 12.13 13.10
CA LEU A 384 -18.05 13.12 12.82
C LEU A 384 -19.45 12.54 12.62
N THR A 385 -19.55 11.36 11.99
CA THR A 385 -20.84 10.81 11.54
C THR A 385 -21.30 9.60 12.35
N GLY A 386 -20.37 8.89 13.01
CA GLY A 386 -20.62 7.60 13.63
C GLY A 386 -20.85 6.46 12.63
N ILE A 387 -20.74 6.72 11.32
CA ILE A 387 -21.05 5.76 10.25
C ILE A 387 -19.76 5.18 9.69
N ARG A 388 -19.54 3.88 9.86
CA ARG A 388 -18.30 3.20 9.40
C ARG A 388 -18.16 3.15 7.89
N SER A 389 -19.26 3.02 7.16
CA SER A 389 -19.26 2.94 5.69
C SER A 389 -18.88 4.26 5.00
N THR A 390 -18.76 5.39 5.74
CA THR A 390 -18.24 6.67 5.19
C THR A 390 -16.85 6.52 4.57
N THR A 391 -16.05 5.54 5.03
CA THR A 391 -14.80 5.12 4.39
C THR A 391 -14.99 4.86 2.90
N PHE A 392 -16.02 4.11 2.55
CA PHE A 392 -16.32 3.74 1.16
C PHE A 392 -17.04 4.86 0.40
N MET A 393 -17.84 5.70 1.09
CA MET A 393 -18.43 6.90 0.49
C MET A 393 -17.34 7.86 -0.01
N LEU A 394 -16.29 8.06 0.80
CA LEU A 394 -15.14 8.88 0.40
C LEU A 394 -14.42 8.28 -0.81
N LEU A 395 -14.13 6.98 -0.79
CA LEU A 395 -13.47 6.30 -1.91
C LEU A 395 -14.34 6.31 -3.16
N TYR A 396 -15.63 6.12 -3.02
CA TYR A 396 -16.60 6.28 -4.12
C TYR A 396 -16.48 7.66 -4.76
N GLY A 397 -16.46 8.73 -3.95
CA GLY A 397 -16.28 10.10 -4.43
C GLY A 397 -14.95 10.30 -5.17
N THR A 398 -13.85 9.76 -4.66
CA THR A 398 -12.53 9.86 -5.33
C THR A 398 -12.49 9.13 -6.66
N VAL A 399 -13.20 7.99 -6.77
CA VAL A 399 -13.35 7.26 -8.04
C VAL A 399 -14.22 8.04 -9.02
N CYS A 400 -15.32 8.67 -8.56
CA CYS A 400 -16.14 9.55 -9.40
C CYS A 400 -15.31 10.67 -10.02
N VAL A 401 -14.48 11.35 -9.23
CA VAL A 401 -13.57 12.40 -9.73
C VAL A 401 -12.65 11.83 -10.81
N SER A 402 -12.09 10.66 -10.60
CA SER A 402 -11.21 10.00 -11.57
C SER A 402 -11.93 9.65 -12.87
N LEU A 403 -13.15 9.10 -12.81
CA LEU A 403 -13.97 8.77 -13.97
C LEU A 403 -14.34 10.03 -14.77
N VAL A 404 -14.79 11.08 -14.10
CA VAL A 404 -15.13 12.36 -14.74
C VAL A 404 -13.92 12.95 -15.43
N TRP A 405 -12.79 13.05 -14.73
CA TRP A 405 -11.56 13.59 -15.32
C TRP A 405 -11.05 12.77 -16.48
N MET A 406 -11.14 11.44 -16.38
CA MET A 406 -10.76 10.51 -17.44
C MET A 406 -11.62 10.67 -18.68
N HIS A 407 -12.95 10.81 -18.51
CA HIS A 407 -13.90 11.02 -19.61
C HIS A 407 -13.58 12.28 -20.42
N PHE A 408 -13.48 13.43 -19.74
CA PHE A 408 -13.22 14.71 -20.41
C PHE A 408 -11.84 14.78 -21.06
N SER A 409 -10.82 14.23 -20.42
CA SER A 409 -9.46 14.25 -20.97
C SER A 409 -9.32 13.39 -22.23
N PHE A 410 -10.07 12.32 -22.32
CA PHE A 410 -10.03 11.44 -23.49
C PHE A 410 -10.85 12.01 -24.65
N LYS A 411 -11.96 12.69 -24.34
CA LYS A 411 -12.75 13.40 -25.35
C LYS A 411 -11.91 14.49 -26.00
N ALA A 412 -11.18 15.31 -25.21
CA ALA A 412 -10.30 16.33 -25.72
C ALA A 412 -9.15 15.79 -26.60
N LYS A 413 -8.60 14.59 -26.30
CA LYS A 413 -7.58 13.92 -27.15
C LYS A 413 -8.15 13.37 -28.49
N ARG A 414 -9.44 13.16 -28.60
CA ARG A 414 -10.10 12.69 -29.83
C ARG A 414 -10.48 13.86 -30.78
N GLU A 415 -10.64 15.05 -30.22
CA GLU A 415 -11.03 16.25 -30.94
C GLU A 415 -9.80 17.04 -31.47
N GLN A 416 -8.58 16.66 -31.07
CA GLN A 416 -7.29 17.11 -31.62
C GLN A 416 -6.78 16.12 -32.67
#